data_33ea404802fc261ea6374e5d795d1b8a
#
_entry.id   33ea404802fc261ea6374e5d795d1b8a
#
_cell.length_a   1.000
_cell.length_b   1.000
_cell.length_c   1.000
_cell.angle_alpha   90.00
_cell.angle_beta   90.00
_cell.angle_gamma   90.00
#
_symmetry.space_group_name_H-M   'P 1'
#
loop_
_entity.id
_entity.type
_entity.pdbx_description
1 polymer ?
#
loop_
_entity_poly.entity_id
_entity_poly.type
_entity_poly.pdbx_seq_one_letter_code
_entity_poly.pdbx_strand_id
1 'polypeptide(L)'
;FRALTIKKALSHKYQIIEIYPYATKVRLGIPKKENKTAEEMREMVQSKLSRYVKNMPRASRVQLSIHALDAILAAYTAFLFHSDLTEGIGDSQEGQIYIPIQNFKKHLKN
;
A
#
# COMPACT_ATOMS: atom_id res chain seq x y z
N PHE A 1 13.52 -7.69 15.65
CA PHE A 1 13.46 -7.09 14.32
C PHE A 1 13.11 -5.61 14.41
N ARG A 2 13.73 -4.79 13.57
CA ARG A 2 13.62 -3.32 13.69
C ARG A 2 12.18 -2.80 13.64
N ALA A 3 11.36 -3.32 12.74
CA ALA A 3 9.98 -2.86 12.58
C ALA A 3 9.17 -3.09 13.85
N LEU A 4 9.31 -4.25 14.48
CA LEU A 4 8.63 -4.53 15.74
C LEU A 4 9.13 -3.66 16.88
N THR A 5 10.43 -3.37 16.92
CA THR A 5 11.00 -2.49 17.94
C THR A 5 10.46 -1.07 17.80
N ILE A 6 10.41 -0.55 16.58
CA ILE A 6 9.85 0.77 16.31
C ILE A 6 8.37 0.81 16.68
N LYS A 7 7.62 -0.22 16.32
CA LYS A 7 6.21 -0.32 16.63
C LYS A 7 5.97 -0.29 18.15
N LYS A 8 6.74 -1.06 18.90
CA LYS A 8 6.63 -1.07 20.36
C LYS A 8 6.97 0.28 20.97
N ALA A 9 8.00 0.94 20.45
CA ALA A 9 8.44 2.24 20.97
C ALA A 9 7.39 3.34 20.75
N LEU A 10 6.65 3.28 19.65
CA LEU A 10 5.72 4.33 19.23
C LEU A 10 4.25 4.03 19.51
N SER A 11 3.90 2.76 19.75
CA SER A 11 2.50 2.34 19.81
C SER A 11 1.70 2.96 20.96
N HIS A 12 2.38 3.46 22.02
CA HIS A 12 1.69 4.14 23.11
C HIS A 12 1.27 5.57 22.74
N LYS A 13 1.89 6.17 21.72
CA LYS A 13 1.55 7.51 21.23
C LYS A 13 0.73 7.49 19.95
N TYR A 14 1.00 6.53 19.09
CA TYR A 14 0.46 6.47 17.75
C TYR A 14 -0.07 5.07 17.48
N GLN A 15 -1.14 5.01 16.71
CA GLN A 15 -1.59 3.74 16.18
C GLN A 15 -0.70 3.38 15.00
N ILE A 16 0.04 2.29 15.11
CA ILE A 16 0.97 1.84 14.09
C ILE A 16 0.51 0.50 13.56
N ILE A 17 0.37 0.39 12.25
CA ILE A 17 -0.01 -0.85 11.60
C ILE A 17 1.12 -1.34 10.70
N GLU A 18 1.15 -2.63 10.45
CA GLU A 18 2.05 -3.21 9.47
C GLU A 18 1.28 -3.48 8.20
N ILE A 19 1.90 -3.17 7.07
CA ILE A 19 1.31 -3.41 5.77
C ILE A 19 2.29 -4.19 4.89
N TYR A 20 1.77 -4.76 3.83
CA TYR A 20 2.57 -5.47 2.86
C TYR A 20 2.28 -4.88 1.47
N PRO A 21 3.19 -4.07 0.91
CA PRO A 21 2.92 -3.38 -0.36
C PRO A 21 2.51 -4.30 -1.51
N TYR A 22 3.08 -5.50 -1.57
CA TYR A 22 2.71 -6.45 -2.61
C TYR A 22 1.22 -6.81 -2.54
N ALA A 23 0.72 -7.07 -1.33
CA ALA A 23 -0.69 -7.41 -1.16
C ALA A 23 -1.59 -6.23 -1.53
N THR A 24 -1.19 -5.02 -1.19
CA THR A 24 -1.93 -3.83 -1.60
C THR A 24 -1.98 -3.72 -3.12
N LYS A 25 -0.86 -3.97 -3.81
CA LYS A 25 -0.83 -3.98 -5.28
C LYS A 25 -1.84 -4.97 -5.86
N VAL A 26 -1.88 -6.18 -5.30
CA VAL A 26 -2.82 -7.21 -5.77
C VAL A 26 -4.26 -6.72 -5.63
N ARG A 27 -4.61 -6.14 -4.50
CA ARG A 27 -5.97 -5.64 -4.26
C ARG A 27 -6.32 -4.44 -5.12
N LEU A 28 -5.33 -3.65 -5.52
CA LEU A 28 -5.54 -2.55 -6.47
C LEU A 28 -5.70 -3.04 -7.92
N GLY A 29 -5.50 -4.32 -8.16
CA GLY A 29 -5.61 -4.88 -9.49
C GLY A 29 -4.36 -4.71 -10.34
N ILE A 30 -3.21 -4.53 -9.71
CA ILE A 30 -1.94 -4.43 -10.42
C ILE A 30 -1.44 -5.85 -10.73
N PRO A 31 -1.27 -6.20 -12.01
CA PRO A 31 -0.87 -7.56 -12.37
C PRO A 31 0.56 -7.88 -11.96
N LYS A 32 0.86 -9.18 -11.92
CA LYS A 32 2.20 -9.66 -11.63
C LYS A 32 3.17 -9.24 -12.71
N LYS A 33 4.45 -9.25 -12.35
CA LYS A 33 5.54 -8.97 -13.28
C LYS A 33 5.73 -10.17 -14.23
N GLU A 34 4.94 -10.21 -15.29
CA GLU A 34 5.09 -11.21 -16.34
C GLU A 34 5.56 -10.51 -17.60
N ASN A 35 6.71 -10.93 -18.14
CA ASN A 35 7.26 -10.39 -19.38
C ASN A 35 7.43 -8.86 -19.39
N LYS A 36 7.62 -8.26 -18.22
CA LYS A 36 7.80 -6.82 -18.07
C LYS A 36 9.13 -6.53 -17.40
N THR A 37 9.77 -5.45 -17.84
CA THR A 37 10.97 -4.97 -17.15
C THR A 37 10.59 -4.35 -15.82
N ALA A 38 11.58 -4.16 -14.94
CA ALA A 38 11.35 -3.48 -13.67
C ALA A 38 10.83 -2.05 -13.89
N GLU A 39 11.35 -1.37 -14.91
CA GLU A 39 10.91 -0.03 -15.27
C GLU A 39 9.44 -0.01 -15.71
N GLU A 40 9.05 -0.94 -16.58
CA GLU A 40 7.66 -1.06 -17.02
C GLU A 40 6.71 -1.34 -15.86
N MET A 41 7.15 -2.16 -14.90
CA MET A 41 6.36 -2.43 -13.70
C MET A 41 6.18 -1.18 -12.85
N ARG A 42 7.26 -0.40 -12.66
CA ARG A 42 7.15 0.85 -11.88
C ARG A 42 6.20 1.83 -12.55
N GLU A 43 6.28 1.97 -13.87
CA GLU A 43 5.36 2.84 -14.61
C GLU A 43 3.92 2.40 -14.45
N MET A 44 3.66 1.10 -14.50
CA MET A 44 2.32 0.55 -14.32
C MET A 44 1.80 0.81 -12.91
N VAL A 45 2.62 0.58 -11.89
CA VAL A 45 2.24 0.82 -10.50
C VAL A 45 1.90 2.30 -10.31
N GLN A 46 2.75 3.19 -10.80
CA GLN A 46 2.53 4.63 -10.69
C GLN A 46 1.23 5.04 -11.39
N SER A 47 0.99 4.53 -12.58
CA SER A 47 -0.21 4.83 -13.34
C SER A 47 -1.47 4.34 -12.61
N LYS A 48 -1.44 3.14 -12.07
CA LYS A 48 -2.57 2.60 -11.31
C LYS A 48 -2.83 3.39 -10.04
N LEU A 49 -1.76 3.74 -9.31
CA LEU A 49 -1.90 4.52 -8.09
C LEU A 49 -2.51 5.90 -8.35
N SER A 50 -2.23 6.48 -9.50
CA SER A 50 -2.79 7.80 -9.83
C SER A 50 -4.32 7.81 -9.91
N ARG A 51 -4.93 6.64 -10.03
CA ARG A 51 -6.40 6.52 -10.00
C ARG A 51 -6.97 6.68 -8.59
N TYR A 52 -6.14 6.46 -7.58
CA TYR A 52 -6.57 6.49 -6.17
C TYR A 52 -5.97 7.64 -5.40
N VAL A 53 -4.81 8.13 -5.81
CA VAL A 53 -4.07 9.17 -5.09
C VAL A 53 -4.02 10.41 -5.98
N LYS A 54 -4.52 11.53 -5.45
CA LYS A 54 -4.56 12.80 -6.18
C LYS A 54 -3.16 13.41 -6.29
N ASN A 55 -2.96 14.16 -7.35
CA ASN A 55 -1.74 14.96 -7.57
C ASN A 55 -0.47 14.12 -7.74
N MET A 56 -0.62 12.87 -8.14
CA MET A 56 0.55 12.08 -8.48
C MET A 56 1.12 12.53 -9.82
N PRO A 57 2.45 12.63 -9.94
CA PRO A 57 3.05 12.96 -11.23
C PRO A 57 2.84 11.80 -12.22
N ARG A 58 2.77 12.12 -13.48
CA ARG A 58 2.70 11.10 -14.53
C ARG A 58 4.08 10.47 -14.70
N ALA A 59 4.11 9.16 -14.88
CA ALA A 59 5.36 8.42 -15.07
C ALA A 59 6.13 8.92 -16.30
N SER A 60 5.44 9.47 -17.30
CA SER A 60 6.08 10.05 -18.48
C SER A 60 6.86 11.31 -18.18
N ARG A 61 6.58 11.98 -17.07
CA ARG A 61 7.27 13.21 -16.66
C ARG A 61 8.24 12.98 -15.51
N VAL A 62 7.78 12.28 -14.47
CA VAL A 62 8.57 12.00 -13.28
C VAL A 62 8.36 10.55 -12.93
N GLN A 63 9.40 9.74 -13.14
CA GLN A 63 9.35 8.33 -12.81
C GLN A 63 9.76 8.15 -11.35
N LEU A 64 8.83 7.68 -10.54
CA LEU A 64 9.08 7.47 -9.11
C LEU A 64 9.87 6.17 -8.89
N SER A 65 10.74 6.19 -7.88
CA SER A 65 11.48 5.00 -7.49
C SER A 65 10.57 3.95 -6.86
N ILE A 66 11.04 2.71 -6.80
CA ILE A 66 10.28 1.64 -6.13
C ILE A 66 10.04 1.99 -4.66
N HIS A 67 11.01 2.63 -4.00
CA HIS A 67 10.84 3.02 -2.60
C HIS A 67 9.77 4.08 -2.43
N ALA A 68 9.73 5.05 -3.34
CA ALA A 68 8.69 6.08 -3.32
C ALA A 68 7.31 5.46 -3.57
N LEU A 69 7.20 4.56 -4.51
CA LEU A 69 5.94 3.87 -4.80
C LEU A 69 5.48 3.03 -3.62
N ASP A 70 6.39 2.32 -2.96
CA ASP A 70 6.04 1.53 -1.78
C ASP A 70 5.59 2.43 -0.63
N ALA A 71 6.20 3.60 -0.47
CA ALA A 71 5.77 4.56 0.56
C ALA A 71 4.35 5.07 0.27
N ILE A 72 4.02 5.33 -0.98
CA ILE A 72 2.68 5.77 -1.36
C ILE A 72 1.67 4.64 -1.14
N LEU A 73 2.04 3.39 -1.48
CA LEU A 73 1.19 2.24 -1.21
C LEU A 73 0.92 2.07 0.28
N ALA A 74 1.95 2.28 1.10
CA ALA A 74 1.80 2.22 2.56
C ALA A 74 0.86 3.30 3.06
N ALA A 75 1.03 4.52 2.59
CA ALA A 75 0.18 5.65 2.99
C ALA A 75 -1.26 5.42 2.55
N TYR A 76 -1.48 4.91 1.36
CA TYR A 76 -2.83 4.63 0.87
C TYR A 76 -3.48 3.51 1.67
N THR A 77 -2.72 2.47 2.02
CA THR A 77 -3.24 1.39 2.87
C THR A 77 -3.62 1.92 4.25
N ALA A 78 -2.83 2.83 4.80
CA ALA A 78 -3.17 3.46 6.08
C ALA A 78 -4.46 4.29 5.99
N PHE A 79 -4.66 4.98 4.88
CA PHE A 79 -5.93 5.68 4.62
C PHE A 79 -7.10 4.70 4.61
N LEU A 80 -6.95 3.58 3.92
CA LEU A 80 -7.99 2.55 3.86
C LEU A 80 -8.24 1.94 5.24
N PHE A 81 -7.19 1.73 6.03
CA PHE A 81 -7.32 1.24 7.39
C PHE A 81 -8.14 2.20 8.25
N HIS A 82 -7.86 3.48 8.14
CA HIS A 82 -8.61 4.51 8.87
C HIS A 82 -10.09 4.54 8.45
N SER A 83 -10.38 4.14 7.23
CA SER A 83 -11.75 4.10 6.69
C SER A 83 -12.43 2.74 6.88
N ASP A 84 -11.83 1.83 7.65
CA ASP A 84 -12.34 0.45 7.87
C ASP A 84 -12.45 -0.36 6.58
N LEU A 85 -11.52 -0.15 5.65
CA LEU A 85 -11.52 -0.85 4.36
C LEU A 85 -10.34 -1.81 4.23
N THR A 86 -9.80 -2.28 5.36
CA THR A 86 -8.73 -3.27 5.37
C THR A 86 -9.15 -4.47 6.21
N GLU A 87 -8.45 -5.59 5.99
CA GLU A 87 -8.56 -6.77 6.83
C GLU A 87 -7.19 -7.12 7.38
N GLY A 88 -7.17 -7.63 8.61
CA GLY A 88 -5.93 -8.07 9.23
C GLY A 88 -5.69 -9.54 8.94
N ILE A 89 -4.47 -9.85 8.53
CA ILE A 89 -4.04 -11.22 8.27
C ILE A 89 -2.92 -11.55 9.25
N GLY A 90 -3.01 -12.71 9.87
CA GLY A 90 -2.01 -13.16 10.80
C GLY A 90 -2.57 -13.36 12.20
N ASP A 91 -1.65 -13.54 13.13
CA ASP A 91 -1.92 -13.91 14.50
C ASP A 91 -1.90 -12.66 15.38
N SER A 92 -2.86 -12.53 16.29
CA SER A 92 -2.92 -11.39 17.19
C SER A 92 -1.71 -11.31 18.14
N GLN A 93 -1.04 -12.42 18.41
CA GLN A 93 0.13 -12.45 19.27
C GLN A 93 1.42 -12.08 18.53
N GLU A 94 1.56 -12.51 17.29
CA GLU A 94 2.74 -12.23 16.48
C GLU A 94 2.60 -10.94 15.68
N GLY A 95 1.40 -10.40 15.62
CA GLY A 95 1.09 -9.21 14.84
C GLY A 95 0.30 -9.53 13.60
N GLN A 96 -0.39 -8.52 13.09
CA GLN A 96 -1.20 -8.64 11.89
C GLN A 96 -0.70 -7.70 10.83
N ILE A 97 -0.78 -8.15 9.58
CA ILE A 97 -0.53 -7.31 8.41
C ILE A 97 -1.89 -6.92 7.86
N TYR A 98 -2.08 -5.64 7.59
CA TYR A 98 -3.33 -5.11 7.08
C TYR A 98 -3.27 -4.93 5.58
N ILE A 99 -4.29 -5.43 4.89
CA ILE A 99 -4.41 -5.31 3.44
C ILE A 99 -5.80 -4.79 3.09
N PRO A 100 -5.97 -4.11 1.95
CA PRO A 100 -7.30 -3.66 1.53
C PRO A 100 -8.25 -4.85 1.35
N ILE A 101 -9.52 -4.68 1.72
CA ILE A 101 -10.52 -5.72 1.43
C ILE A 101 -10.76 -5.82 -0.07
N GLN A 102 -11.23 -6.98 -0.53
CA GLN A 102 -11.36 -7.23 -1.97
C GLN A 102 -12.26 -6.23 -2.69
N ASN A 103 -13.32 -5.80 -2.05
CA ASN A 103 -14.29 -4.90 -2.67
C ASN A 103 -14.19 -3.47 -2.12
N PHE A 104 -12.99 -3.04 -1.71
CA PHE A 104 -12.83 -1.73 -1.09
C PHE A 104 -13.26 -0.59 -2.01
N LYS A 105 -13.11 -0.76 -3.32
CA LYS A 105 -13.47 0.27 -4.31
C LYS A 105 -14.94 0.65 -4.26
N LYS A 106 -15.82 -0.29 -3.91
CA LYS A 106 -17.26 -0.04 -3.80
C LYS A 106 -17.62 0.89 -2.65
N HIS A 107 -16.74 1.02 -1.69
CA HIS A 107 -16.96 1.82 -0.50
C HIS A 107 -16.22 3.14 -0.52
N LEU A 108 -15.50 3.45 -1.59
CA LEU A 108 -14.81 4.73 -1.71
C LEU A 108 -15.81 5.80 -2.09
N LYS A 109 -15.71 6.93 -1.40
CA LYS A 109 -16.48 8.12 -1.73
C LYS A 109 -15.69 8.96 -2.71
N ASN A 110 -16.31 9.33 -3.80
CA ASN A 110 -15.69 10.22 -4.77
C ASN A 110 -15.80 11.68 -4.35
#